data_ead29c2ca68e42b46c1b73db170620ca
#
_entry.id   ead29c2ca68e42b46c1b73db170620ca
#
_cell.length_a   1.000
_cell.length_b   1.000
_cell.length_c   1.000
_cell.angle_alpha   90.00
_cell.angle_beta   90.00
_cell.angle_gamma   90.00
#
_symmetry.space_group_name_H-M   'P 1'
#
loop_
_entity.id
_entity.type
_entity.pdbx_description
1 polymer ?
#
loop_
_entity_poly.entity_id
_entity_poly.type
_entity_poly.pdbx_seq_one_letter_code
_entity_poly.pdbx_strand_id
1 'polypeptide(L)'
;MIDRRALLASALALAACEKNASAAPAIAPTPLTSIAPFPIGTSALTGQFEDRAWVDLCLTHTSQLTPEWEMKMEYILSETGEYRWDAPDRIAEFCTTHGLRLFGTTLIWYSQDSAFFRSLDPQRFRTEYDRYIQTVAQRYRGRATGWDVVNEAVAEDGNGLRSCLWSEALGQDGYIARAFEQAKLADPDAVLFLNDYNLENLPTKGATFLRLVERLLKAGVPIGGIGTQSHLDIEIPAGQTAAFFREAARFGLPIHVSELDASLRAEARFDTRSQRQRIEQQTARVAELTSAFMDLPPAQRFAFTVWGLRDTDSWLRRDARDDGKDSPLLFDAAGRANPMFGAVAEAIRAG
;
A
#
# COMPACT_ATOMS: atom_id res chain seq x y z
N MET A 1 -40.54 -45.76 -42.13
CA MET A 1 -39.50 -46.18 -41.14
C MET A 1 -38.30 -45.34 -41.35
N ILE A 2 -38.06 -44.39 -40.51
CA ILE A 2 -36.92 -43.46 -40.62
C ILE A 2 -35.74 -44.15 -39.90
N ASP A 3 -34.68 -44.37 -40.63
CA ASP A 3 -33.49 -45.10 -40.18
C ASP A 3 -32.76 -44.34 -39.04
N ARG A 4 -32.72 -44.98 -37.86
CA ARG A 4 -32.09 -44.44 -36.64
C ARG A 4 -30.56 -44.20 -36.79
N ARG A 5 -29.96 -44.69 -37.85
CA ARG A 5 -28.49 -44.50 -38.12
C ARG A 5 -28.17 -43.17 -38.80
N ALA A 6 -29.14 -42.52 -39.44
CA ALA A 6 -28.97 -41.22 -40.08
C ALA A 6 -29.01 -40.05 -39.07
N LEU A 7 -29.64 -40.23 -37.88
CA LEU A 7 -29.75 -39.21 -36.85
C LEU A 7 -28.50 -39.10 -35.99
N LEU A 8 -27.67 -40.13 -35.91
CA LEU A 8 -26.41 -40.11 -35.12
C LEU A 8 -25.24 -39.49 -35.87
N ALA A 9 -25.27 -39.45 -37.18
CA ALA A 9 -24.23 -38.82 -38.00
C ALA A 9 -24.33 -37.28 -38.05
N SER A 10 -25.55 -36.73 -37.88
CA SER A 10 -25.78 -35.28 -37.89
C SER A 10 -25.48 -34.61 -36.55
N ALA A 11 -25.47 -35.34 -35.44
CA ALA A 11 -25.15 -34.83 -34.11
C ALA A 11 -23.61 -34.73 -33.85
N LEU A 12 -22.80 -35.50 -34.59
CA LEU A 12 -21.34 -35.43 -34.45
C LEU A 12 -20.70 -34.33 -35.34
N ALA A 13 -21.37 -33.79 -36.34
CA ALA A 13 -20.87 -32.73 -37.17
C ALA A 13 -21.03 -31.32 -36.59
N LEU A 14 -21.94 -31.14 -35.61
CA LEU A 14 -22.13 -29.87 -34.91
C LEU A 14 -21.21 -29.65 -33.70
N ALA A 15 -20.59 -30.71 -33.19
CA ALA A 15 -19.68 -30.63 -32.04
C ALA A 15 -18.23 -30.35 -32.42
N ALA A 16 -17.90 -30.26 -33.70
CA ALA A 16 -16.51 -30.06 -34.16
C ALA A 16 -16.19 -28.61 -34.61
N CYS A 17 -17.15 -27.68 -34.53
CA CYS A 17 -16.94 -26.27 -34.92
C CYS A 17 -16.79 -25.27 -33.76
N GLU A 18 -16.77 -25.71 -32.51
CA GLU A 18 -16.58 -24.81 -31.34
C GLU A 18 -15.16 -24.81 -30.75
N LYS A 19 -14.17 -25.28 -31.48
CA LYS A 19 -12.77 -25.17 -31.05
C LYS A 19 -11.96 -24.44 -32.11
N ASN A 20 -11.96 -23.13 -32.06
CA ASN A 20 -10.89 -22.21 -32.45
C ASN A 20 -11.43 -20.80 -32.66
N ALA A 21 -12.16 -20.25 -31.69
CA ALA A 21 -12.11 -18.82 -31.50
C ALA A 21 -10.77 -18.55 -30.81
N SER A 22 -9.72 -18.37 -31.58
CA SER A 22 -8.49 -17.75 -31.12
C SER A 22 -8.91 -16.41 -30.54
N ALA A 23 -8.92 -16.30 -29.20
CA ALA A 23 -9.12 -15.01 -28.55
C ALA A 23 -8.08 -14.08 -29.18
N ALA A 24 -8.52 -12.98 -29.77
CA ALA A 24 -7.61 -11.95 -30.24
C ALA A 24 -6.64 -11.63 -29.08
N PRO A 25 -5.33 -11.48 -29.34
CA PRO A 25 -4.39 -11.17 -28.28
C PRO A 25 -4.92 -9.95 -27.53
N ALA A 26 -5.14 -10.09 -26.23
CA ALA A 26 -5.58 -8.98 -25.41
C ALA A 26 -4.52 -7.87 -25.57
N ILE A 27 -4.96 -6.70 -26.01
CA ILE A 27 -4.07 -5.54 -26.12
C ILE A 27 -3.53 -5.28 -24.72
N ALA A 28 -2.20 -5.28 -24.58
CA ALA A 28 -1.56 -4.99 -23.31
C ALA A 28 -2.02 -3.62 -22.80
N PRO A 29 -2.36 -3.48 -21.54
CA PRO A 29 -2.82 -2.21 -21.00
C PRO A 29 -1.70 -1.16 -21.10
N THR A 30 -2.08 0.10 -21.34
CA THR A 30 -1.14 1.22 -21.34
C THR A 30 -0.42 1.27 -19.98
N PRO A 31 0.91 1.36 -19.95
CA PRO A 31 1.64 1.46 -18.68
C PRO A 31 1.16 2.64 -17.84
N LEU A 32 0.87 2.41 -16.54
CA LEU A 32 0.44 3.50 -15.65
C LEU A 32 1.52 4.57 -15.54
N THR A 33 2.80 4.19 -15.57
CA THR A 33 3.94 5.10 -15.55
C THR A 33 3.98 6.06 -16.72
N SER A 34 3.34 5.72 -17.86
CA SER A 34 3.30 6.58 -19.05
C SER A 34 2.17 7.61 -19.03
N ILE A 35 1.18 7.44 -18.15
CA ILE A 35 0.02 8.33 -18.05
C ILE A 35 -0.04 9.12 -16.74
N ALA A 36 0.63 8.62 -15.69
CA ALA A 36 0.62 9.26 -14.39
C ALA A 36 1.66 10.40 -14.32
N PRO A 37 1.27 11.63 -13.88
CA PRO A 37 2.20 12.73 -13.67
C PRO A 37 2.89 12.66 -12.28
N PHE A 38 2.91 11.50 -11.65
CA PHE A 38 3.50 11.20 -10.34
C PHE A 38 3.97 9.73 -10.32
N PRO A 39 4.82 9.35 -9.36
CA PRO A 39 5.27 7.96 -9.25
C PRO A 39 4.13 7.00 -8.92
N ILE A 40 4.06 5.90 -9.68
CA ILE A 40 3.24 4.73 -9.37
C ILE A 40 4.12 3.74 -8.64
N GLY A 41 3.67 3.26 -7.49
CA GLY A 41 4.40 2.31 -6.65
C GLY A 41 3.71 0.97 -6.49
N THR A 42 4.48 -0.02 -6.02
CA THR A 42 3.96 -1.28 -5.51
C THR A 42 4.75 -1.74 -4.29
N SER A 43 4.11 -2.51 -3.40
CA SER A 43 4.87 -3.27 -2.42
C SER A 43 5.61 -4.44 -3.07
N ALA A 44 6.73 -4.83 -2.47
CA ALA A 44 7.58 -5.91 -2.98
C ALA A 44 8.19 -6.74 -1.85
N LEU A 45 8.39 -8.02 -2.14
CA LEU A 45 9.19 -8.96 -1.36
C LEU A 45 10.39 -9.43 -2.18
N THR A 46 11.53 -9.65 -1.56
CA THR A 46 12.74 -10.12 -2.24
C THR A 46 12.53 -11.41 -3.04
N GLY A 47 11.65 -12.30 -2.58
CA GLY A 47 11.33 -13.55 -3.29
C GLY A 47 10.67 -13.34 -4.65
N GLN A 48 9.99 -12.21 -4.87
CA GLN A 48 9.33 -11.90 -6.14
C GLN A 48 10.33 -11.56 -7.27
N PHE A 49 11.55 -11.19 -6.94
CA PHE A 49 12.58 -10.85 -7.93
C PHE A 49 13.07 -12.06 -8.73
N GLU A 50 12.77 -13.28 -8.28
CA GLU A 50 13.03 -14.52 -9.03
C GLU A 50 11.91 -14.85 -10.03
N ASP A 51 10.74 -14.20 -9.92
CA ASP A 51 9.62 -14.37 -10.85
C ASP A 51 9.73 -13.34 -11.98
N ARG A 52 10.21 -13.79 -13.13
CA ARG A 52 10.40 -12.92 -14.30
C ARG A 52 9.11 -12.23 -14.74
N ALA A 53 7.96 -12.90 -14.66
CA ALA A 53 6.69 -12.32 -15.06
C ALA A 53 6.29 -11.18 -14.09
N TRP A 54 6.57 -11.35 -12.81
CA TRP A 54 6.38 -10.28 -11.82
C TRP A 54 7.33 -9.11 -12.10
N VAL A 55 8.60 -9.37 -12.35
CA VAL A 55 9.61 -8.32 -12.65
C VAL A 55 9.21 -7.53 -13.90
N ASP A 56 8.85 -8.21 -14.99
CA ASP A 56 8.45 -7.56 -16.23
C ASP A 56 7.19 -6.68 -16.03
N LEU A 57 6.21 -7.16 -15.26
CA LEU A 57 5.00 -6.41 -14.89
C LEU A 57 5.33 -5.18 -14.03
N CYS A 58 6.17 -5.37 -13.02
CA CYS A 58 6.66 -4.33 -12.12
C CYS A 58 7.33 -3.20 -12.90
N LEU A 59 8.34 -3.52 -13.70
CA LEU A 59 9.10 -2.53 -14.46
C LEU A 59 8.26 -1.83 -15.54
N THR A 60 7.18 -2.45 -15.99
CA THR A 60 6.25 -1.85 -16.95
C THR A 60 5.33 -0.82 -16.29
N HIS A 61 4.81 -1.12 -15.11
CA HIS A 61 3.70 -0.35 -14.54
C HIS A 61 4.09 0.51 -13.33
N THR A 62 5.30 0.32 -12.76
CA THR A 62 5.71 1.03 -11.55
C THR A 62 7.03 1.77 -11.71
N SER A 63 7.22 2.81 -10.91
CA SER A 63 8.44 3.60 -10.82
C SER A 63 8.93 3.73 -9.36
N GLN A 64 8.24 3.09 -8.41
CA GLN A 64 8.58 3.07 -6.99
C GLN A 64 8.33 1.70 -6.40
N LEU A 65 9.23 1.23 -5.51
CA LEU A 65 9.01 0.07 -4.66
C LEU A 65 8.97 0.46 -3.19
N THR A 66 8.09 -0.22 -2.46
CA THR A 66 7.99 -0.20 -1.00
C THR A 66 8.20 -1.63 -0.50
N PRO A 67 9.23 -1.92 0.34
CA PRO A 67 9.40 -3.25 0.92
C PRO A 67 8.19 -3.62 1.77
N GLU A 68 7.52 -4.74 1.45
CA GLU A 68 6.30 -5.12 2.19
C GLU A 68 6.62 -5.43 3.66
N TRP A 69 7.74 -6.13 3.91
CA TRP A 69 8.14 -6.56 5.25
C TRP A 69 9.60 -6.28 5.60
N GLU A 70 10.50 -6.39 4.65
CA GLU A 70 11.95 -6.53 4.90
C GLU A 70 12.59 -5.28 5.50
N MET A 71 11.91 -4.11 5.44
CA MET A 71 12.37 -2.89 6.14
C MET A 71 11.64 -2.63 7.46
N LYS A 72 10.75 -3.52 7.90
CA LYS A 72 10.10 -3.41 9.20
C LYS A 72 11.01 -3.91 10.32
N MET A 73 10.83 -3.37 11.54
CA MET A 73 11.75 -3.59 12.65
C MET A 73 12.02 -5.07 12.95
N GLU A 74 11.02 -5.93 12.97
CA GLU A 74 11.22 -7.35 13.33
C GLU A 74 12.07 -8.12 12.30
N TYR A 75 12.16 -7.62 11.04
CA TYR A 75 13.02 -8.20 10.03
C TYR A 75 14.45 -7.65 10.08
N ILE A 76 14.59 -6.35 10.38
CA ILE A 76 15.89 -5.69 10.46
C ILE A 76 16.59 -6.00 11.78
N LEU A 77 15.87 -5.98 12.92
CA LEU A 77 16.47 -6.09 14.24
C LEU A 77 16.13 -7.44 14.87
N SER A 78 17.18 -8.20 15.23
CA SER A 78 17.02 -9.44 15.97
C SER A 78 16.58 -9.21 17.40
N GLU A 79 16.15 -10.26 18.09
CA GLU A 79 15.82 -10.23 19.54
C GLU A 79 17.03 -9.89 20.43
N THR A 80 18.26 -10.06 19.91
CA THR A 80 19.51 -9.72 20.60
C THR A 80 20.04 -8.34 20.25
N GLY A 81 19.35 -7.59 19.37
CA GLY A 81 19.74 -6.25 18.95
C GLY A 81 20.74 -6.20 17.77
N GLU A 82 20.93 -7.31 17.09
CA GLU A 82 21.77 -7.38 15.88
C GLU A 82 20.96 -7.01 14.65
N TYR A 83 21.60 -6.27 13.72
CA TYR A 83 20.96 -5.85 12.48
C TYR A 83 21.13 -6.88 11.36
N ARG A 84 20.06 -7.09 10.59
CA ARG A 84 19.99 -7.97 9.42
C ARG A 84 19.69 -7.12 8.18
N TRP A 85 20.61 -7.10 7.22
CA TRP A 85 20.56 -6.19 6.09
C TRP A 85 20.35 -6.85 4.72
N ASP A 86 20.53 -8.17 4.63
CA ASP A 86 20.57 -8.87 3.33
C ASP A 86 19.31 -8.65 2.50
N ALA A 87 18.14 -8.80 3.10
CA ALA A 87 16.88 -8.65 2.38
C ALA A 87 16.55 -7.17 2.06
N PRO A 88 16.61 -6.22 3.01
CA PRO A 88 16.34 -4.82 2.67
C PRO A 88 17.37 -4.23 1.71
N ASP A 89 18.66 -4.62 1.80
CA ASP A 89 19.69 -4.18 0.84
C ASP A 89 19.40 -4.71 -0.56
N ARG A 90 18.96 -5.95 -0.70
CA ARG A 90 18.59 -6.54 -1.99
C ARG A 90 17.45 -5.77 -2.68
N ILE A 91 16.44 -5.32 -1.92
CA ILE A 91 15.37 -4.47 -2.49
C ILE A 91 15.93 -3.12 -2.93
N ALA A 92 16.76 -2.50 -2.09
CA ALA A 92 17.36 -1.22 -2.41
C ALA A 92 18.30 -1.31 -3.63
N GLU A 93 19.02 -2.42 -3.80
CA GLU A 93 19.85 -2.69 -4.97
C GLU A 93 19.02 -2.91 -6.23
N PHE A 94 17.92 -3.66 -6.11
CA PHE A 94 16.97 -3.84 -7.22
C PHE A 94 16.44 -2.48 -7.70
N CYS A 95 16.01 -1.61 -6.78
CA CYS A 95 15.58 -0.26 -7.13
C CYS A 95 16.69 0.52 -7.87
N THR A 96 17.91 0.50 -7.36
CA THR A 96 19.04 1.20 -7.98
C THR A 96 19.35 0.68 -9.38
N THR A 97 19.37 -0.65 -9.53
CA THR A 97 19.69 -1.32 -10.81
C THR A 97 18.66 -1.01 -11.89
N HIS A 98 17.39 -0.89 -11.51
CA HIS A 98 16.30 -0.67 -12.46
C HIS A 98 15.82 0.78 -12.53
N GLY A 99 16.47 1.72 -11.84
CA GLY A 99 16.10 3.13 -11.84
C GLY A 99 14.75 3.42 -11.16
N LEU A 100 14.33 2.56 -10.21
CA LEU A 100 13.12 2.74 -9.42
C LEU A 100 13.42 3.57 -8.17
N ARG A 101 12.42 4.31 -7.71
CA ARG A 101 12.45 4.95 -6.39
C ARG A 101 12.30 3.89 -5.32
N LEU A 102 13.02 4.04 -4.22
CA LEU A 102 12.81 3.28 -2.99
C LEU A 102 12.01 4.13 -2.00
N PHE A 103 10.95 3.59 -1.43
CA PHE A 103 10.22 4.18 -0.30
C PHE A 103 10.33 3.24 0.90
N GLY A 104 10.80 3.74 2.04
CA GLY A 104 11.02 2.92 3.24
C GLY A 104 9.76 2.84 4.11
N THR A 105 9.37 1.64 4.49
CA THR A 105 8.32 1.38 5.48
C THR A 105 8.72 0.24 6.40
N THR A 106 8.65 0.37 7.66
CA THR A 106 8.39 1.54 8.50
C THR A 106 9.43 1.59 9.63
N LEU A 107 9.83 2.79 10.06
CA LEU A 107 10.79 2.90 11.15
C LEU A 107 10.17 2.47 12.48
N ILE A 108 9.02 3.02 12.83
CA ILE A 108 8.33 2.72 14.10
C ILE A 108 6.86 2.32 13.82
N TRP A 109 6.49 1.15 14.30
CA TRP A 109 5.13 0.61 14.22
C TRP A 109 4.76 -0.11 15.52
N TYR A 110 3.54 0.01 15.95
CA TYR A 110 3.07 -0.59 17.21
C TYR A 110 3.02 -2.13 17.16
N SER A 111 2.76 -2.68 15.97
CA SER A 111 2.51 -4.12 15.79
C SER A 111 3.81 -4.94 15.72
N GLN A 112 4.93 -4.30 15.43
CA GLN A 112 6.23 -4.98 15.27
C GLN A 112 7.28 -4.33 16.17
N ASP A 113 7.07 -4.42 17.48
CA ASP A 113 8.07 -4.10 18.46
C ASP A 113 9.01 -5.32 18.68
N SER A 114 10.30 -5.10 18.65
CA SER A 114 11.28 -6.17 18.89
C SER A 114 11.32 -6.57 20.37
N ALA A 115 11.43 -7.87 20.66
CA ALA A 115 11.70 -8.39 22.00
C ALA A 115 12.95 -7.76 22.63
N PHE A 116 13.91 -7.32 21.82
CA PHE A 116 15.06 -6.55 22.26
C PHE A 116 14.64 -5.32 23.08
N PHE A 117 13.71 -4.50 22.55
CA PHE A 117 13.25 -3.30 23.24
C PHE A 117 12.52 -3.58 24.56
N ARG A 118 11.78 -4.69 24.62
CA ARG A 118 11.07 -5.11 25.84
C ARG A 118 12.00 -5.47 27.00
N SER A 119 13.26 -5.81 26.70
CA SER A 119 14.27 -6.20 27.69
C SER A 119 15.06 -5.02 28.27
N LEU A 120 14.89 -3.81 27.70
CA LEU A 120 15.71 -2.65 28.05
C LEU A 120 15.17 -1.89 29.27
N ASP A 121 16.09 -1.36 30.08
CA ASP A 121 15.75 -0.34 31.07
C ASP A 121 15.39 1.00 30.40
N PRO A 122 14.68 1.93 31.09
CA PRO A 122 14.19 3.15 30.47
C PRO A 122 15.25 4.06 29.83
N GLN A 123 16.48 4.09 30.39
CA GLN A 123 17.54 4.91 29.85
C GLN A 123 18.12 4.31 28.56
N ARG A 124 18.39 3.02 28.58
CA ARG A 124 18.84 2.28 27.41
C ARG A 124 17.76 2.27 26.32
N PHE A 125 16.49 2.11 26.69
CA PHE A 125 15.36 2.14 25.74
C PHE A 125 15.41 3.40 24.87
N ARG A 126 15.51 4.58 25.48
CA ARG A 126 15.59 5.84 24.76
C ARG A 126 16.79 5.92 23.82
N THR A 127 17.95 5.48 24.28
CA THR A 127 19.19 5.50 23.48
C THR A 127 19.09 4.54 22.29
N GLU A 128 18.56 3.35 22.51
CA GLU A 128 18.42 2.35 21.46
C GLU A 128 17.31 2.70 20.46
N TYR A 129 16.25 3.38 20.91
CA TYR A 129 15.21 3.92 20.04
C TYR A 129 15.79 4.91 19.02
N ASP A 130 16.58 5.86 19.48
CA ASP A 130 17.27 6.82 18.61
C ASP A 130 18.25 6.12 17.67
N ARG A 131 19.04 5.21 18.24
CA ARG A 131 20.06 4.48 17.46
C ARG A 131 19.43 3.65 16.36
N TYR A 132 18.31 2.97 16.64
CA TYR A 132 17.60 2.18 15.62
C TYR A 132 17.16 3.06 14.45
N ILE A 133 16.44 4.15 14.73
CA ILE A 133 15.93 5.05 13.71
C ILE A 133 17.07 5.64 12.88
N GLN A 134 18.10 6.16 13.55
CA GLN A 134 19.26 6.72 12.88
C GLN A 134 20.00 5.69 12.03
N THR A 135 20.22 4.49 12.55
CA THR A 135 20.95 3.43 11.84
C THR A 135 20.23 3.02 10.57
N VAL A 136 18.89 2.81 10.65
CA VAL A 136 18.11 2.40 9.48
C VAL A 136 18.02 3.53 8.45
N ALA A 137 17.62 4.73 8.87
CA ALA A 137 17.46 5.84 7.94
C ALA A 137 18.80 6.24 7.29
N GLN A 138 19.89 6.29 8.05
CA GLN A 138 21.22 6.62 7.53
C GLN A 138 21.74 5.58 6.53
N ARG A 139 21.43 4.28 6.72
CA ARG A 139 21.84 3.24 5.78
C ARG A 139 21.31 3.46 4.37
N TYR A 140 20.09 3.96 4.25
CA TYR A 140 19.44 4.21 2.96
C TYR A 140 19.40 5.68 2.56
N ARG A 141 20.14 6.52 3.26
CA ARG A 141 20.26 7.96 2.93
C ARG A 141 20.68 8.17 1.49
N GLY A 142 19.94 9.02 0.78
CA GLY A 142 20.13 9.30 -0.65
C GLY A 142 19.67 8.18 -1.59
N ARG A 143 19.15 7.06 -1.05
CA ARG A 143 18.52 5.97 -1.80
C ARG A 143 17.01 5.94 -1.55
N ALA A 144 16.58 6.07 -0.29
CA ALA A 144 15.16 6.20 0.05
C ALA A 144 14.68 7.63 -0.27
N THR A 145 13.55 7.73 -0.96
CA THR A 145 12.92 9.03 -1.29
C THR A 145 12.03 9.55 -0.17
N GLY A 146 11.62 8.67 0.73
CA GLY A 146 10.83 8.97 1.92
C GLY A 146 10.70 7.76 2.81
N TRP A 147 10.14 7.99 4.02
CA TRP A 147 9.95 7.00 5.05
C TRP A 147 8.59 7.14 5.71
N ASP A 148 7.89 6.04 5.93
CA ASP A 148 6.90 5.95 6.99
C ASP A 148 7.65 5.93 8.32
N VAL A 149 7.76 7.11 8.95
CA VAL A 149 8.52 7.26 10.20
C VAL A 149 7.77 6.66 11.37
N VAL A 150 6.49 6.95 11.46
CA VAL A 150 5.57 6.32 12.41
C VAL A 150 4.34 5.83 11.65
N ASN A 151 4.03 4.56 11.85
CA ASN A 151 2.89 3.89 11.23
C ASN A 151 1.82 3.57 12.27
N GLU A 152 0.56 3.91 11.96
CA GLU A 152 -0.65 3.49 12.67
C GLU A 152 -0.72 3.96 14.14
N ALA A 153 -0.50 5.26 14.35
CA ALA A 153 -0.51 5.86 15.68
C ALA A 153 -1.91 6.05 16.28
N VAL A 154 -2.96 6.08 15.43
CA VAL A 154 -4.35 6.28 15.90
C VAL A 154 -4.97 4.96 16.31
N ALA A 155 -5.75 4.96 17.39
CA ALA A 155 -6.48 3.79 17.86
C ALA A 155 -7.48 3.27 16.80
N GLU A 156 -7.80 1.97 16.85
CA GLU A 156 -8.62 1.28 15.85
C GLU A 156 -9.99 1.95 15.64
N ASP A 157 -10.63 2.34 16.72
CA ASP A 157 -11.94 3.00 16.73
C ASP A 157 -11.88 4.50 16.41
N GLY A 158 -10.68 5.04 16.21
CA GLY A 158 -10.45 6.47 15.97
C GLY A 158 -10.57 7.36 17.21
N ASN A 159 -10.80 6.81 18.41
CA ASN A 159 -10.98 7.55 19.64
C ASN A 159 -9.66 7.78 20.39
N GLY A 160 -8.75 8.54 19.80
CA GLY A 160 -7.47 8.89 20.39
C GLY A 160 -6.29 8.14 19.79
N LEU A 161 -5.16 8.15 20.48
CA LEU A 161 -3.94 7.49 20.04
C LEU A 161 -3.85 6.08 20.62
N ARG A 162 -3.20 5.20 19.87
CA ARG A 162 -2.95 3.82 20.26
C ARG A 162 -1.96 3.77 21.45
N SER A 163 -2.27 2.95 22.46
CA SER A 163 -1.30 2.57 23.49
C SER A 163 -0.42 1.43 22.95
N CYS A 164 0.88 1.59 23.08
CA CYS A 164 1.88 0.62 22.61
C CYS A 164 3.18 0.79 23.39
N LEU A 165 4.13 -0.14 23.21
CA LEU A 165 5.43 -0.11 23.87
C LEU A 165 6.11 1.27 23.78
N TRP A 166 6.06 1.90 22.62
CA TRP A 166 6.69 3.19 22.36
C TRP A 166 6.03 4.32 23.14
N SER A 167 4.71 4.36 23.16
CA SER A 167 3.94 5.38 23.88
C SER A 167 4.03 5.22 25.38
N GLU A 168 4.13 3.99 25.89
CA GLU A 168 4.31 3.69 27.30
C GLU A 168 5.70 4.12 27.80
N ALA A 169 6.74 3.90 26.98
CA ALA A 169 8.11 4.24 27.34
C ALA A 169 8.46 5.73 27.17
N LEU A 170 7.90 6.39 26.15
CA LEU A 170 8.33 7.73 25.71
C LEU A 170 7.21 8.79 25.70
N GLY A 171 5.98 8.41 26.06
CA GLY A 171 4.79 9.25 25.97
C GLY A 171 4.17 9.24 24.58
N GLN A 172 2.85 9.49 24.50
CA GLN A 172 2.08 9.33 23.25
C GLN A 172 2.55 10.23 22.11
N ASP A 173 2.67 11.52 22.33
CA ASP A 173 3.22 12.43 21.32
C ASP A 173 4.76 12.37 21.32
N GLY A 174 5.38 12.02 22.43
CA GLY A 174 6.81 12.03 22.65
C GLY A 174 7.56 11.04 21.77
N TYR A 175 7.08 9.79 21.63
CA TYR A 175 7.74 8.82 20.77
C TYR A 175 7.64 9.21 19.28
N ILE A 176 6.51 9.80 18.88
CA ILE A 176 6.28 10.23 17.49
C ILE A 176 7.24 11.39 17.15
N ALA A 177 7.21 12.46 17.97
CA ALA A 177 8.08 13.62 17.76
C ALA A 177 9.56 13.20 17.69
N ARG A 178 10.00 12.36 18.65
CA ARG A 178 11.36 11.84 18.69
C ARG A 178 11.72 11.04 17.45
N ALA A 179 10.81 10.18 16.95
CA ALA A 179 11.06 9.41 15.74
C ALA A 179 11.33 10.32 14.54
N PHE A 180 10.49 11.33 14.34
CA PHE A 180 10.66 12.29 13.25
C PHE A 180 11.96 13.11 13.38
N GLU A 181 12.31 13.56 14.60
CA GLU A 181 13.56 14.27 14.86
C GLU A 181 14.78 13.42 14.51
N GLN A 182 14.80 12.15 14.95
CA GLN A 182 15.92 11.24 14.71
C GLN A 182 16.01 10.84 13.22
N ALA A 183 14.88 10.61 12.55
CA ALA A 183 14.85 10.35 11.11
C ALA A 183 15.36 11.57 10.32
N LYS A 184 14.96 12.80 10.70
CA LYS A 184 15.43 14.04 10.04
C LYS A 184 16.92 14.29 10.20
N LEU A 185 17.48 13.94 11.35
CA LEU A 185 18.92 14.00 11.58
C LEU A 185 19.69 12.98 10.72
N ALA A 186 19.14 11.78 10.56
CA ALA A 186 19.79 10.69 9.84
C ALA A 186 19.70 10.86 8.31
N ASP A 187 18.52 11.26 7.82
CA ASP A 187 18.27 11.48 6.38
C ASP A 187 17.51 12.80 6.18
N PRO A 188 18.23 13.94 6.10
CA PRO A 188 17.61 15.25 5.98
C PRO A 188 16.88 15.49 4.65
N ASP A 189 17.16 14.70 3.61
CA ASP A 189 16.62 14.89 2.27
C ASP A 189 15.37 14.03 2.01
N ALA A 190 15.17 12.96 2.77
CA ALA A 190 13.99 12.11 2.66
C ALA A 190 12.73 12.84 3.14
N VAL A 191 11.60 12.56 2.49
CA VAL A 191 10.28 13.02 2.95
C VAL A 191 9.78 12.10 4.07
N LEU A 192 9.46 12.68 5.21
CA LEU A 192 9.11 11.95 6.43
C LEU A 192 7.58 11.91 6.60
N PHE A 193 6.99 10.72 6.52
CA PHE A 193 5.54 10.54 6.58
C PHE A 193 5.08 10.05 7.94
N LEU A 194 3.94 10.57 8.39
CA LEU A 194 3.06 9.91 9.34
C LEU A 194 2.03 9.15 8.51
N ASN A 195 1.92 7.83 8.69
CA ASN A 195 1.08 6.94 7.90
C ASN A 195 0.07 6.20 8.77
N ASP A 196 -1.17 6.02 8.29
CA ASP A 196 -2.18 5.23 9.00
C ASP A 196 -3.21 4.68 8.01
N TYR A 197 -3.98 3.66 8.43
CA TYR A 197 -5.04 3.03 7.66
C TYR A 197 -6.44 3.46 8.12
N ASN A 198 -7.44 3.11 7.31
CA ASN A 198 -8.85 3.44 7.57
C ASN A 198 -9.14 4.94 7.73
N LEU A 199 -8.29 5.80 7.23
CA LEU A 199 -8.49 7.25 7.33
C LEU A 199 -9.67 7.72 6.50
N GLU A 200 -9.87 7.11 5.34
CA GLU A 200 -11.01 7.31 4.44
C GLU A 200 -12.22 6.50 4.90
N ASN A 201 -11.99 5.26 5.37
CA ASN A 201 -13.06 4.33 5.73
C ASN A 201 -13.78 4.75 7.00
N LEU A 202 -13.06 5.35 7.97
CA LEU A 202 -13.56 5.76 9.28
C LEU A 202 -13.34 7.27 9.50
N PRO A 203 -14.36 8.14 9.22
CA PRO A 203 -14.20 9.59 9.35
C PRO A 203 -13.72 10.05 10.73
N THR A 204 -14.11 9.35 11.81
CA THR A 204 -13.60 9.63 13.17
C THR A 204 -12.11 9.43 13.27
N LYS A 205 -11.58 8.34 12.69
CA LYS A 205 -10.15 8.02 12.66
C LYS A 205 -9.38 9.02 11.80
N GLY A 206 -9.89 9.33 10.61
CA GLY A 206 -9.33 10.37 9.75
C GLY A 206 -9.23 11.72 10.44
N ALA A 207 -10.29 12.16 11.11
CA ALA A 207 -10.29 13.42 11.86
C ALA A 207 -9.31 13.41 13.04
N THR A 208 -9.18 12.29 13.76
CA THR A 208 -8.20 12.15 14.87
C THR A 208 -6.77 12.19 14.34
N PHE A 209 -6.50 11.51 13.21
CA PHE A 209 -5.20 11.54 12.56
C PHE A 209 -4.82 12.97 12.11
N LEU A 210 -5.71 13.70 11.45
CA LEU A 210 -5.43 15.07 11.01
C LEU A 210 -5.24 16.03 12.19
N ARG A 211 -5.96 15.85 13.31
CA ARG A 211 -5.70 16.59 14.55
C ARG A 211 -4.31 16.28 15.14
N LEU A 212 -3.86 15.01 15.05
CA LEU A 212 -2.51 14.63 15.46
C LEU A 212 -1.46 15.33 14.58
N VAL A 213 -1.61 15.29 13.25
CA VAL A 213 -0.72 16.01 12.31
C VAL A 213 -0.65 17.50 12.67
N GLU A 214 -1.80 18.16 12.86
CA GLU A 214 -1.85 19.58 13.21
C GLU A 214 -1.11 19.88 14.51
N ARG A 215 -1.32 19.07 15.55
CA ARG A 215 -0.70 19.23 16.86
C ARG A 215 0.82 19.07 16.79
N LEU A 216 1.30 18.06 16.09
CA LEU A 216 2.71 17.79 15.92
C LEU A 216 3.41 18.87 15.09
N LEU A 217 2.80 19.34 14.01
CA LEU A 217 3.31 20.45 13.22
C LEU A 217 3.40 21.75 14.05
N LYS A 218 2.39 22.07 14.86
CA LYS A 218 2.42 23.20 15.79
C LYS A 218 3.51 23.09 16.86
N ALA A 219 3.88 21.87 17.23
CA ALA A 219 5.01 21.59 18.13
C ALA A 219 6.40 21.64 17.43
N GLY A 220 6.44 21.88 16.12
CA GLY A 220 7.68 21.95 15.35
C GLY A 220 8.26 20.61 14.93
N VAL A 221 7.47 19.52 15.02
CA VAL A 221 7.90 18.20 14.57
C VAL A 221 8.06 18.21 13.04
N PRO A 222 9.18 17.70 12.49
CA PRO A 222 9.49 17.81 11.07
C PRO A 222 8.73 16.79 10.20
N ILE A 223 7.39 16.82 10.26
CA ILE A 223 6.53 16.02 9.39
C ILE A 223 6.64 16.60 7.98
N GLY A 224 7.10 15.77 7.03
CA GLY A 224 7.27 16.13 5.63
C GLY A 224 6.12 15.69 4.73
N GLY A 225 5.24 14.78 5.17
CA GLY A 225 4.15 14.26 4.38
C GLY A 225 3.08 13.52 5.19
N ILE A 226 1.95 13.30 4.58
CA ILE A 226 0.82 12.54 5.10
C ILE A 226 0.69 11.26 4.28
N GLY A 227 0.81 10.10 4.94
CA GLY A 227 0.53 8.80 4.35
C GLY A 227 -0.89 8.34 4.68
N THR A 228 -1.58 7.82 3.70
CA THR A 228 -2.81 7.08 3.87
C THR A 228 -2.68 5.73 3.19
N GLN A 229 -2.84 4.65 3.97
CA GLN A 229 -2.65 3.31 3.43
C GLN A 229 -3.68 2.99 2.34
N SER A 230 -4.90 3.50 2.50
CA SER A 230 -5.98 3.28 1.53
C SER A 230 -6.27 1.79 1.28
N HIS A 231 -6.20 0.94 2.35
CA HIS A 231 -6.87 -0.35 2.38
C HIS A 231 -8.37 -0.08 2.34
N LEU A 232 -8.90 0.01 1.12
CA LEU A 232 -10.17 0.68 0.86
C LEU A 232 -11.36 -0.25 1.09
N ASP A 233 -12.25 0.12 1.99
CA ASP A 233 -13.56 -0.52 2.10
C ASP A 233 -14.47 -0.05 0.96
N ILE A 234 -14.92 -0.99 0.14
CA ILE A 234 -15.78 -0.70 -1.00
C ILE A 234 -17.22 -0.31 -0.61
N GLU A 235 -17.59 -0.49 0.66
CA GLU A 235 -18.93 -0.21 1.18
C GLU A 235 -19.10 1.22 1.70
N ILE A 236 -17.99 2.00 1.82
CA ILE A 236 -18.08 3.39 2.28
C ILE A 236 -18.94 4.26 1.35
N PRO A 237 -19.61 5.29 1.89
CA PRO A 237 -20.41 6.20 1.10
C PRO A 237 -19.60 6.95 0.03
N ALA A 238 -20.21 7.20 -1.11
CA ALA A 238 -19.64 8.06 -2.14
C ALA A 238 -19.34 9.47 -1.58
N GLY A 239 -18.19 10.03 -1.94
CA GLY A 239 -17.73 11.33 -1.48
C GLY A 239 -16.97 11.31 -0.15
N GLN A 240 -16.94 10.19 0.57
CA GLN A 240 -16.25 10.08 1.85
C GLN A 240 -14.73 10.14 1.69
N THR A 241 -14.18 9.41 0.74
CA THR A 241 -12.75 9.47 0.39
C THR A 241 -12.34 10.87 -0.05
N ALA A 242 -13.09 11.47 -0.96
CA ALA A 242 -12.83 12.83 -1.42
C ALA A 242 -12.92 13.88 -0.28
N ALA A 243 -13.78 13.66 0.70
CA ALA A 243 -13.85 14.53 1.87
C ALA A 243 -12.58 14.47 2.72
N PHE A 244 -12.04 13.26 2.97
CA PHE A 244 -10.77 13.09 3.69
C PHE A 244 -9.60 13.77 2.95
N PHE A 245 -9.46 13.56 1.64
CA PHE A 245 -8.38 14.18 0.86
C PHE A 245 -8.45 15.72 0.86
N ARG A 246 -9.65 16.30 0.78
CA ARG A 246 -9.80 17.75 0.90
C ARG A 246 -9.32 18.30 2.24
N GLU A 247 -9.61 17.62 3.34
CA GLU A 247 -9.12 18.04 4.66
C GLU A 247 -7.60 17.82 4.81
N ALA A 248 -7.07 16.71 4.32
CA ALA A 248 -5.62 16.44 4.32
C ALA A 248 -4.84 17.47 3.47
N ALA A 249 -5.38 17.85 2.32
CA ALA A 249 -4.76 18.85 1.43
C ALA A 249 -4.54 20.22 2.07
N ARG A 250 -5.32 20.59 3.10
CA ARG A 250 -5.22 21.87 3.80
C ARG A 250 -3.89 22.08 4.53
N PHE A 251 -3.16 20.99 4.81
CA PHE A 251 -1.83 21.06 5.43
C PHE A 251 -0.74 21.50 4.44
N GLY A 252 -0.99 21.48 3.14
CA GLY A 252 0.00 21.80 2.12
C GLY A 252 1.15 20.80 1.98
N LEU A 253 1.08 19.69 2.70
CA LEU A 253 2.10 18.64 2.69
C LEU A 253 1.89 17.67 1.52
N PRO A 254 2.97 17.03 1.01
CA PRO A 254 2.87 15.86 0.15
C PRO A 254 1.99 14.78 0.75
N ILE A 255 1.14 14.17 -0.07
CA ILE A 255 0.26 13.04 0.29
C ILE A 255 0.71 11.82 -0.48
N HIS A 256 0.85 10.70 0.22
CA HIS A 256 1.16 9.39 -0.32
C HIS A 256 -0.03 8.46 -0.12
N VAL A 257 -0.66 8.00 -1.21
CA VAL A 257 -1.48 6.79 -1.18
C VAL A 257 -0.49 5.64 -1.11
N SER A 258 -0.32 5.04 0.07
CA SER A 258 0.85 4.23 0.37
C SER A 258 0.65 2.72 0.17
N GLU A 259 -0.60 2.22 0.23
CA GLU A 259 -0.86 0.77 0.32
C GLU A 259 -2.20 0.36 -0.30
N LEU A 260 -2.63 1.02 -1.39
CA LEU A 260 -3.95 0.75 -1.97
C LEU A 260 -4.16 -0.73 -2.23
N ASP A 261 -5.20 -1.25 -1.65
CA ASP A 261 -5.93 -2.45 -2.06
C ASP A 261 -7.44 -2.26 -1.78
N ALA A 262 -8.27 -3.09 -2.41
CA ALA A 262 -9.73 -3.02 -2.23
C ALA A 262 -10.35 -4.40 -2.38
N SER A 263 -10.61 -5.08 -1.27
CA SER A 263 -11.23 -6.41 -1.27
C SER A 263 -12.65 -6.37 -1.84
N LEU A 264 -13.00 -7.39 -2.61
CA LEU A 264 -14.39 -7.65 -3.04
C LEU A 264 -15.22 -8.29 -1.92
N ARG A 265 -14.58 -8.74 -0.83
CA ARG A 265 -15.25 -9.37 0.31
C ARG A 265 -15.91 -8.31 1.17
N ALA A 266 -17.13 -8.57 1.62
CA ALA A 266 -17.77 -7.76 2.63
C ALA A 266 -17.27 -8.18 4.02
N GLU A 267 -17.15 -7.23 4.94
CA GLU A 267 -17.00 -7.56 6.36
C GLU A 267 -18.25 -8.23 6.93
N ALA A 268 -19.41 -7.90 6.38
CA ALA A 268 -20.68 -8.49 6.79
C ALA A 268 -20.73 -9.99 6.49
N ARG A 269 -21.17 -10.77 7.49
CA ARG A 269 -21.28 -12.24 7.43
C ARG A 269 -22.16 -12.76 6.28
N PHE A 270 -23.06 -11.94 5.77
CA PHE A 270 -23.96 -12.25 4.67
C PHE A 270 -23.96 -11.11 3.65
N ASP A 271 -23.19 -11.27 2.61
CA ASP A 271 -23.21 -10.37 1.47
C ASP A 271 -24.15 -10.92 0.39
N THR A 272 -25.26 -10.24 0.14
CA THR A 272 -26.24 -10.62 -0.88
C THR A 272 -25.91 -10.07 -2.26
N ARG A 273 -24.86 -9.26 -2.40
CA ARG A 273 -24.47 -8.68 -3.68
C ARG A 273 -23.85 -9.74 -4.58
N SER A 274 -24.19 -9.69 -5.86
CA SER A 274 -23.49 -10.47 -6.87
C SER A 274 -22.03 -10.01 -6.99
N GLN A 275 -21.17 -10.89 -7.49
CA GLN A 275 -19.77 -10.53 -7.77
C GLN A 275 -19.66 -9.28 -8.68
N ARG A 276 -20.53 -9.17 -9.68
CA ARG A 276 -20.60 -8.00 -10.55
C ARG A 276 -20.86 -6.71 -9.77
N GLN A 277 -21.82 -6.69 -8.86
CA GLN A 277 -22.13 -5.52 -8.04
C GLN A 277 -20.95 -5.14 -7.13
N ARG A 278 -20.22 -6.12 -6.59
CA ARG A 278 -19.01 -5.87 -5.79
C ARG A 278 -17.90 -5.25 -6.62
N ILE A 279 -17.66 -5.76 -7.83
CA ILE A 279 -16.70 -5.17 -8.77
C ILE A 279 -17.10 -3.74 -9.16
N GLU A 280 -18.37 -3.48 -9.44
CA GLU A 280 -18.88 -2.15 -9.73
C GLU A 280 -18.66 -1.17 -8.55
N GLN A 281 -18.85 -1.62 -7.32
CA GLN A 281 -18.55 -0.82 -6.12
C GLN A 281 -17.06 -0.59 -5.94
N GLN A 282 -16.24 -1.64 -6.05
CA GLN A 282 -14.78 -1.54 -5.96
C GLN A 282 -14.25 -0.51 -6.96
N THR A 283 -14.62 -0.64 -8.24
CA THR A 283 -14.18 0.28 -9.29
C THR A 283 -14.63 1.72 -9.03
N ALA A 284 -15.86 1.91 -8.54
CA ALA A 284 -16.37 3.23 -8.19
C ALA A 284 -15.59 3.87 -7.03
N ARG A 285 -15.25 3.10 -5.97
CA ARG A 285 -14.49 3.61 -4.82
C ARG A 285 -13.03 3.90 -5.19
N VAL A 286 -12.41 3.02 -5.96
CA VAL A 286 -11.03 3.22 -6.45
C VAL A 286 -10.94 4.39 -7.43
N ALA A 287 -11.92 4.58 -8.31
CA ALA A 287 -12.00 5.76 -9.17
C ALA A 287 -12.13 7.05 -8.34
N GLU A 288 -12.96 7.04 -7.30
CA GLU A 288 -13.11 8.19 -6.38
C GLU A 288 -11.79 8.52 -5.68
N LEU A 289 -11.10 7.51 -5.12
CA LEU A 289 -9.79 7.67 -4.48
C LEU A 289 -8.79 8.30 -5.46
N THR A 290 -8.68 7.70 -6.65
CA THR A 290 -7.72 8.17 -7.65
C THR A 290 -8.05 9.60 -8.10
N SER A 291 -9.34 9.92 -8.33
CA SER A 291 -9.76 11.28 -8.68
C SER A 291 -9.46 12.27 -7.57
N ALA A 292 -9.72 11.91 -6.30
CA ALA A 292 -9.42 12.76 -5.15
C ALA A 292 -7.90 13.03 -5.02
N PHE A 293 -7.06 12.05 -5.35
CA PHE A 293 -5.61 12.23 -5.40
C PHE A 293 -5.20 13.12 -6.59
N MET A 294 -5.86 12.98 -7.75
CA MET A 294 -5.64 13.82 -8.93
C MET A 294 -6.08 15.28 -8.72
N ASP A 295 -7.07 15.53 -7.87
CA ASP A 295 -7.53 16.87 -7.51
C ASP A 295 -6.54 17.63 -6.60
N LEU A 296 -5.55 16.94 -6.01
CA LEU A 296 -4.50 17.58 -5.22
C LEU A 296 -3.62 18.49 -6.10
N PRO A 297 -3.09 19.58 -5.56
CA PRO A 297 -2.02 20.32 -6.23
C PRO A 297 -0.85 19.39 -6.60
N PRO A 298 -0.22 19.55 -7.77
CA PRO A 298 0.88 18.67 -8.21
C PRO A 298 2.00 18.49 -7.17
N ALA A 299 2.34 19.53 -6.41
CA ALA A 299 3.36 19.48 -5.36
C ALA A 299 2.95 18.60 -4.15
N GLN A 300 1.67 18.30 -4.01
CA GLN A 300 1.16 17.44 -2.95
C GLN A 300 0.98 15.98 -3.38
N ARG A 301 1.14 15.65 -4.65
CA ARG A 301 1.04 14.27 -5.16
C ARG A 301 2.40 13.57 -5.03
N PHE A 302 2.68 12.95 -3.86
CA PHE A 302 3.99 12.33 -3.65
C PHE A 302 4.16 11.04 -4.45
N ALA A 303 3.27 10.09 -4.27
CA ALA A 303 3.20 8.83 -5.02
C ALA A 303 1.84 8.13 -4.79
N PHE A 304 1.52 7.20 -5.69
CA PHE A 304 0.34 6.35 -5.61
C PHE A 304 0.79 4.89 -5.66
N THR A 305 0.76 4.21 -4.52
CA THR A 305 1.30 2.86 -4.33
C THR A 305 0.17 1.85 -4.09
N VAL A 306 0.22 0.74 -4.80
CA VAL A 306 -0.68 -0.40 -4.65
C VAL A 306 0.01 -1.48 -3.80
N TRP A 307 -0.71 -2.13 -2.87
CA TRP A 307 -0.09 -3.06 -1.92
C TRP A 307 0.05 -4.47 -2.49
N GLY A 308 0.80 -4.56 -3.57
CA GLY A 308 1.07 -5.73 -4.39
C GLY A 308 0.71 -5.50 -5.86
N LEU A 309 1.22 -6.35 -6.75
CA LEU A 309 0.91 -6.23 -8.18
C LEU A 309 -0.25 -7.12 -8.59
N ARG A 310 -0.12 -8.43 -8.36
CA ARG A 310 -1.13 -9.42 -8.75
C ARG A 310 -1.97 -9.80 -7.53
N ASP A 311 -3.21 -10.19 -7.75
CA ASP A 311 -4.10 -10.66 -6.69
C ASP A 311 -3.45 -11.74 -5.80
N THR A 312 -2.60 -12.60 -6.38
CA THR A 312 -1.83 -13.60 -5.64
C THR A 312 -0.73 -13.05 -4.74
N ASP A 313 -0.32 -11.81 -4.97
CA ASP A 313 0.71 -11.15 -4.15
C ASP A 313 0.10 -10.51 -2.88
N SER A 314 -1.22 -10.27 -2.89
CA SER A 314 -1.93 -9.59 -1.80
C SER A 314 -1.91 -10.35 -0.47
N TRP A 315 -1.67 -9.62 0.62
CA TRP A 315 -1.80 -10.15 1.98
C TRP A 315 -3.23 -10.61 2.29
N LEU A 316 -4.25 -10.01 1.67
CA LEU A 316 -5.66 -10.40 1.80
C LEU A 316 -5.95 -11.81 1.26
N ARG A 317 -5.10 -12.32 0.36
CA ARG A 317 -5.18 -13.67 -0.21
C ARG A 317 -4.41 -14.72 0.60
N ARG A 318 -3.71 -14.30 1.65
CA ARG A 318 -2.99 -15.19 2.58
C ARG A 318 -3.84 -15.57 3.80
N ASP A 319 -5.03 -15.00 3.95
CA ASP A 319 -5.97 -15.30 5.02
C ASP A 319 -6.60 -16.70 4.79
N ALA A 320 -6.76 -17.47 5.87
CA ALA A 320 -7.46 -18.77 5.84
C ALA A 320 -8.93 -18.67 5.36
N ARG A 321 -9.50 -17.47 5.33
CA ARG A 321 -10.86 -17.18 4.81
C ARG A 321 -10.87 -16.92 3.31
N ASP A 322 -9.70 -16.88 2.63
CA ASP A 322 -9.64 -16.66 1.19
C ASP A 322 -10.29 -17.85 0.44
N ASP A 323 -11.32 -17.55 -0.35
CA ASP A 323 -12.03 -18.51 -1.19
C ASP A 323 -11.50 -18.55 -2.64
N GLY A 324 -10.41 -17.87 -2.92
CA GLY A 324 -9.79 -17.76 -4.23
C GLY A 324 -10.48 -16.80 -5.21
N LYS A 325 -11.54 -16.08 -4.79
CA LYS A 325 -12.35 -15.22 -5.66
C LYS A 325 -12.15 -13.73 -5.43
N ASP A 326 -11.40 -13.36 -4.39
CA ASP A 326 -11.08 -11.97 -4.14
C ASP A 326 -10.11 -11.44 -5.20
N SER A 327 -10.30 -10.21 -5.63
CA SER A 327 -9.46 -9.53 -6.61
C SER A 327 -9.14 -8.11 -6.09
N PRO A 328 -8.26 -8.01 -5.09
CA PRO A 328 -8.04 -6.75 -4.37
C PRO A 328 -7.03 -5.81 -5.02
N LEU A 329 -6.32 -6.25 -6.08
CA LEU A 329 -5.24 -5.51 -6.72
C LEU A 329 -5.55 -5.18 -8.18
N LEU A 330 -4.57 -4.58 -8.90
CA LEU A 330 -4.77 -4.11 -10.28
C LEU A 330 -4.68 -5.21 -11.33
N PHE A 331 -4.01 -6.32 -11.01
CA PHE A 331 -3.79 -7.41 -11.94
C PHE A 331 -4.25 -8.74 -11.34
N ASP A 332 -4.85 -9.58 -12.19
CA ASP A 332 -5.22 -10.93 -11.78
C ASP A 332 -3.98 -11.84 -11.56
N ALA A 333 -4.21 -13.07 -11.14
CA ALA A 333 -3.14 -14.05 -10.90
C ALA A 333 -2.23 -14.31 -12.11
N ALA A 334 -2.71 -14.04 -13.32
CA ALA A 334 -1.95 -14.20 -14.56
C ALA A 334 -1.30 -12.88 -15.05
N GLY A 335 -1.35 -11.81 -14.26
CA GLY A 335 -0.82 -10.51 -14.62
C GLY A 335 -1.67 -9.73 -15.65
N ARG A 336 -2.92 -10.10 -15.84
CA ARG A 336 -3.83 -9.37 -16.74
C ARG A 336 -4.55 -8.28 -15.95
N ALA A 337 -4.62 -7.08 -16.53
CA ALA A 337 -5.33 -5.96 -15.94
C ALA A 337 -6.81 -6.31 -15.68
N ASN A 338 -7.29 -5.98 -14.50
CA ASN A 338 -8.66 -6.18 -14.06
C ASN A 338 -9.46 -4.84 -14.10
N PRO A 339 -10.76 -4.81 -13.76
CA PRO A 339 -11.55 -3.58 -13.77
C PRO A 339 -11.00 -2.47 -12.87
N MET A 340 -10.35 -2.82 -11.74
CA MET A 340 -9.72 -1.85 -10.84
C MET A 340 -8.58 -1.09 -11.52
N PHE A 341 -7.76 -1.78 -12.34
CA PHE A 341 -6.75 -1.12 -13.19
C PHE A 341 -7.37 -0.09 -14.13
N GLY A 342 -8.48 -0.46 -14.79
CA GLY A 342 -9.23 0.44 -15.66
C GLY A 342 -9.67 1.71 -14.93
N ALA A 343 -10.24 1.55 -13.73
CA ALA A 343 -10.69 2.67 -12.91
C ALA A 343 -9.56 3.65 -12.55
N VAL A 344 -8.39 3.12 -12.15
CA VAL A 344 -7.20 3.95 -11.89
C VAL A 344 -6.74 4.66 -13.15
N ALA A 345 -6.57 3.94 -14.25
CA ALA A 345 -6.06 4.51 -15.51
C ALA A 345 -6.99 5.58 -16.11
N GLU A 346 -8.29 5.40 -16.03
CA GLU A 346 -9.29 6.37 -16.50
C GLU A 346 -9.30 7.62 -15.61
N ALA A 347 -9.28 7.48 -14.31
CA ALA A 347 -9.24 8.62 -13.39
C ALA A 347 -7.95 9.45 -13.56
N ILE A 348 -6.78 8.81 -13.75
CA ILE A 348 -5.52 9.52 -14.05
C ILE A 348 -5.61 10.31 -15.36
N ARG A 349 -6.22 9.75 -16.41
CA ARG A 349 -6.35 10.46 -17.70
C ARG A 349 -7.35 11.60 -17.69
N ALA A 350 -8.32 11.55 -16.78
CA ALA A 350 -9.37 12.55 -16.66
C ALA A 350 -8.94 13.79 -15.86
N GLY A 351 -7.97 13.67 -14.96
CA GLY A 351 -7.42 14.76 -14.12
C GLY A 351 -6.08 15.26 -14.63
#